data_9dbc81542966482bfcf7e73482e21daf
#
_entry.id   9dbc81542966482bfcf7e73482e21daf
#
_cell.length_a   1.000
_cell.length_b   1.000
_cell.length_c   1.000
_cell.angle_alpha   90.00
_cell.angle_beta   90.00
_cell.angle_gamma   90.00
#
_symmetry.space_group_name_H-M   'P 1'
#
loop_
_entity.id
_entity.type
_entity.pdbx_description
1 polymer ?
#
loop_
_entity_poly.entity_id
_entity_poly.type
_entity_poly.pdbx_seq_one_letter_code
_entity_poly.pdbx_strand_id
1 'polypeptide(L)'
;MRSKSLGRRSLLRFAGVAGTAAAASFWSDETLEGAVQNVNKNSNPSTLKITDLRVATLRGAPMTDPIIRIDTNQGVYGLGEVRDGASARYALMLKSRILGENPCNIDKIFRKIKQFGGDSRQAGGVCAIEMACWDLAGKVYGVPVYQMLGGKFRDKIRCYADTTESEDPKIYGQRLKARKEQGFTWLKMDLGIDVLNGKDGMVTHAASSPGDGDNATTSLGGRTVHMLTGIELTPRGIDGMAEYAATIREYVGYDIPLSADHFGHIGVNSCIRLGKALEKYNLAWLEDMIPWQYPELLKEIKQQVNIPLNTGEDIYLKENFIKLASMHATDILHPDLATSGGILETKKIGDAIQEYGVPMAMHFAGSPVSCMANVHCAAATENFLVMENHSVDVPWWSDLVEGVEKPIVNKGFITVPEKPGLGVTLNDEVMKQHLMPNTTYFGPTDEWNVDRSNDRLWS
;
A
#
# COMPACT_ATOMS: atom_id res chain seq x y z
N MET A 1 48.70 43.36 51.36
CA MET A 1 47.67 43.23 50.31
C MET A 1 47.15 41.77 50.30
N ARG A 2 45.97 41.54 50.83
CA ARG A 2 45.36 40.18 50.89
C ARG A 2 44.46 40.02 49.65
N SER A 3 44.84 39.13 48.78
CA SER A 3 43.97 38.68 47.62
C SER A 3 42.84 37.85 48.16
N LYS A 4 41.62 38.32 47.96
CA LYS A 4 40.40 37.55 48.25
C LYS A 4 40.12 36.57 47.04
N SER A 5 40.34 35.28 47.28
CA SER A 5 39.90 34.25 46.32
C SER A 5 38.39 34.16 46.32
N LEU A 6 37.81 34.41 45.17
CA LEU A 6 36.38 34.15 44.95
C LEU A 6 36.12 32.63 44.98
N GLY A 7 35.29 32.19 45.91
CA GLY A 7 34.95 30.77 46.05
C GLY A 7 34.16 30.22 44.88
N ARG A 8 34.32 28.91 44.55
CA ARG A 8 33.64 28.17 43.48
C ARG A 8 32.13 28.39 43.43
N ARG A 9 31.47 28.66 44.56
CA ARG A 9 30.02 28.93 44.62
C ARG A 9 29.63 30.29 44.02
N SER A 10 30.50 31.28 44.07
CA SER A 10 30.27 32.60 43.45
C SER A 10 30.40 32.52 41.92
N LEU A 11 31.34 31.68 41.42
CA LEU A 11 31.51 31.47 39.99
C LEU A 11 30.31 30.75 39.37
N LEU A 12 29.75 29.75 40.08
CA LEU A 12 28.56 29.02 39.62
C LEU A 12 27.29 29.88 39.61
N ARG A 13 27.15 30.84 40.56
CA ARG A 13 26.03 31.79 40.52
C ARG A 13 26.15 32.79 39.38
N PHE A 14 27.37 33.23 39.03
CA PHE A 14 27.57 34.12 37.88
C PHE A 14 27.38 33.38 36.56
N ALA A 15 27.84 32.14 36.44
CA ALA A 15 27.60 31.31 35.28
C ALA A 15 26.11 30.95 35.09
N GLY A 16 25.39 30.72 36.19
CA GLY A 16 23.93 30.45 36.13
C GLY A 16 23.11 31.66 35.67
N VAL A 17 23.47 32.87 36.13
CA VAL A 17 22.74 34.09 35.70
C VAL A 17 23.12 34.50 34.28
N ALA A 18 24.38 34.32 33.88
CA ALA A 18 24.80 34.56 32.50
C ALA A 18 24.23 33.51 31.52
N GLY A 19 24.11 32.25 31.93
CA GLY A 19 23.52 31.17 31.13
C GLY A 19 22.02 31.36 30.93
N THR A 20 21.30 31.80 31.96
CA THR A 20 19.84 32.08 31.83
C THR A 20 19.56 33.36 31.04
N ALA A 21 20.38 34.38 31.16
CA ALA A 21 20.26 35.59 30.33
C ALA A 21 20.63 35.35 28.86
N ALA A 22 21.65 34.52 28.59
CA ALA A 22 21.99 34.12 27.22
C ALA A 22 20.96 33.18 26.60
N ALA A 23 20.37 32.25 27.38
CA ALA A 23 19.28 31.41 26.91
C ALA A 23 18.00 32.23 26.66
N ALA A 24 17.72 33.22 27.49
CA ALA A 24 16.55 34.11 27.31
C ALA A 24 16.74 35.08 26.13
N SER A 25 17.98 35.43 25.77
CA SER A 25 18.27 36.31 24.61
C SER A 25 18.27 35.56 23.25
N PHE A 26 18.34 34.23 23.26
CA PHE A 26 18.16 33.42 22.04
C PHE A 26 16.67 33.18 21.65
N TRP A 27 15.76 33.42 22.59
CA TRP A 27 14.32 33.37 22.37
C TRP A 27 13.78 34.79 22.59
N SER A 28 13.83 35.61 21.53
CA SER A 28 13.10 36.89 21.57
C SER A 28 11.61 36.61 21.79
N ASP A 29 10.89 37.50 22.43
CA ASP A 29 9.46 37.41 22.62
C ASP A 29 8.77 37.14 21.26
N GLU A 30 9.29 37.71 20.17
CA GLU A 30 8.84 37.47 18.80
C GLU A 30 9.04 36.01 18.32
N THR A 31 10.11 35.32 18.71
CA THR A 31 10.33 33.90 18.37
C THR A 31 9.48 32.97 19.21
N LEU A 32 9.19 33.30 20.46
CA LEU A 32 8.24 32.58 21.29
C LEU A 32 6.80 32.79 20.80
N GLU A 33 6.42 34.01 20.45
CA GLU A 33 5.13 34.31 19.82
C GLU A 33 5.00 33.63 18.45
N GLY A 34 6.04 33.60 17.62
CA GLY A 34 6.09 32.88 16.35
C GLY A 34 5.96 31.38 16.53
N ALA A 35 6.64 30.78 17.50
CA ALA A 35 6.49 29.36 17.84
C ALA A 35 5.09 29.01 18.36
N VAL A 36 4.51 29.88 19.18
CA VAL A 36 3.13 29.72 19.68
C VAL A 36 2.09 29.97 18.58
N GLN A 37 2.37 30.85 17.62
CA GLN A 37 1.49 31.08 16.46
C GLN A 37 1.51 29.92 15.46
N ASN A 38 2.60 29.16 15.35
CA ASN A 38 2.71 27.97 14.52
C ASN A 38 2.08 26.72 15.14
N VAL A 39 1.69 26.75 16.41
CA VAL A 39 0.84 25.70 16.97
C VAL A 39 -0.56 25.84 16.36
N ASN A 40 -1.07 24.77 15.78
CA ASN A 40 -2.41 24.74 15.19
C ASN A 40 -3.47 25.04 16.27
N LYS A 41 -3.85 26.32 16.40
CA LYS A 41 -4.85 26.79 17.36
C LYS A 41 -6.28 26.48 16.91
N ASN A 42 -6.47 25.96 15.69
CA ASN A 42 -7.77 25.67 15.11
C ASN A 42 -8.32 24.29 15.49
N SER A 43 -7.56 23.49 16.24
CA SER A 43 -7.99 22.16 16.65
C SER A 43 -7.70 21.91 18.13
N ASN A 44 -8.62 21.18 18.76
CA ASN A 44 -8.43 20.65 20.12
C ASN A 44 -8.51 19.12 20.04
N PRO A 45 -7.37 18.39 19.98
CA PRO A 45 -7.34 16.94 19.80
C PRO A 45 -8.16 16.17 20.83
N SER A 46 -8.23 16.62 22.08
CA SER A 46 -8.91 15.91 23.17
C SER A 46 -10.44 15.96 23.05
N THR A 47 -11.01 16.94 22.34
CA THR A 47 -12.46 17.11 22.16
C THR A 47 -12.92 16.87 20.72
N LEU A 48 -12.02 16.44 19.85
CA LEU A 48 -12.33 16.11 18.47
C LEU A 48 -13.24 14.89 18.39
N LYS A 49 -14.29 14.96 17.57
CA LYS A 49 -15.25 13.88 17.38
C LYS A 49 -15.59 13.72 15.91
N ILE A 50 -15.67 12.49 15.46
CA ILE A 50 -16.20 12.14 14.12
C ILE A 50 -17.69 12.46 14.11
N THR A 51 -18.11 13.24 13.10
CA THR A 51 -19.51 13.62 12.89
C THR A 51 -20.13 12.99 11.67
N ASP A 52 -19.33 12.64 10.65
CA ASP A 52 -19.83 12.04 9.40
C ASP A 52 -18.74 11.21 8.73
N LEU A 53 -19.17 10.29 7.84
CA LEU A 53 -18.35 9.60 6.85
C LEU A 53 -19.08 9.64 5.52
N ARG A 54 -18.40 10.17 4.50
CA ARG A 54 -18.92 10.35 3.15
C ARG A 54 -18.01 9.69 2.13
N VAL A 55 -18.55 9.44 0.93
CA VAL A 55 -17.81 8.74 -0.13
C VAL A 55 -17.92 9.49 -1.45
N ALA A 56 -16.81 9.47 -2.21
CA ALA A 56 -16.77 9.81 -3.62
C ALA A 56 -16.05 8.66 -4.35
N THR A 57 -16.70 8.02 -5.31
CA THR A 57 -16.11 6.89 -6.04
C THR A 57 -15.58 7.36 -7.38
N LEU A 58 -14.31 7.14 -7.65
CA LEU A 58 -13.65 7.44 -8.91
C LEU A 58 -13.72 6.25 -9.86
N ARG A 59 -13.64 6.53 -11.15
CA ARG A 59 -13.53 5.52 -12.21
C ARG A 59 -12.21 5.71 -12.97
N GLY A 60 -11.42 4.64 -13.04
CA GLY A 60 -10.18 4.61 -13.84
C GLY A 60 -9.01 5.37 -13.22
N ALA A 61 -8.85 5.33 -11.89
CA ALA A 61 -7.78 5.99 -11.16
C ALA A 61 -6.79 5.04 -10.40
N PRO A 62 -6.21 3.99 -10.98
CA PRO A 62 -6.44 3.33 -12.28
C PRO A 62 -7.68 2.42 -12.33
N MET A 63 -8.18 2.01 -11.20
CA MET A 63 -9.33 1.11 -11.03
C MET A 63 -10.61 1.88 -10.69
N THR A 64 -11.51 1.27 -9.96
CA THR A 64 -12.63 1.95 -9.30
C THR A 64 -12.23 2.18 -7.85
N ASP A 65 -12.05 3.44 -7.47
CA ASP A 65 -11.45 3.81 -6.18
C ASP A 65 -12.42 4.62 -5.33
N PRO A 66 -13.05 4.02 -4.31
CA PRO A 66 -13.90 4.75 -3.40
C PRO A 66 -13.08 5.51 -2.37
N ILE A 67 -13.02 6.83 -2.49
CA ILE A 67 -12.39 7.72 -1.52
C ILE A 67 -13.41 8.07 -0.44
N ILE A 68 -13.03 7.89 0.81
CA ILE A 68 -13.83 8.34 1.95
C ILE A 68 -13.31 9.65 2.52
N ARG A 69 -14.23 10.41 3.10
CA ARG A 69 -13.95 11.57 3.90
C ARG A 69 -14.62 11.43 5.26
N ILE A 70 -13.84 11.52 6.32
CA ILE A 70 -14.33 11.58 7.71
C ILE A 70 -14.36 13.03 8.15
N ASP A 71 -15.55 13.55 8.44
CA ASP A 71 -15.77 14.90 8.94
C ASP A 71 -15.77 14.93 10.46
N THR A 72 -15.42 16.08 11.04
CA THR A 72 -15.35 16.27 12.50
C THR A 72 -16.11 17.48 12.98
N ASN A 73 -16.40 17.53 14.29
CA ASN A 73 -17.05 18.67 14.96
C ASN A 73 -16.23 19.97 14.97
N GLN A 74 -14.97 19.92 14.50
CA GLN A 74 -14.08 21.09 14.45
C GLN A 74 -13.77 21.54 13.01
N GLY A 75 -14.45 20.96 12.00
CA GLY A 75 -14.29 21.32 10.58
C GLY A 75 -13.03 20.76 9.93
N VAL A 76 -12.16 20.05 10.66
CA VAL A 76 -11.05 19.30 10.09
C VAL A 76 -11.59 17.97 9.58
N TYR A 77 -11.14 17.55 8.40
CA TYR A 77 -11.50 16.26 7.81
C TYR A 77 -10.27 15.44 7.42
N GLY A 78 -10.45 14.12 7.37
CA GLY A 78 -9.45 13.18 6.91
C GLY A 78 -9.91 12.39 5.71
N LEU A 79 -8.94 12.00 4.88
CA LEU A 79 -9.13 11.24 3.66
C LEU A 79 -8.58 9.83 3.82
N GLY A 80 -9.31 8.86 3.30
CA GLY A 80 -8.87 7.49 3.16
C GLY A 80 -9.45 6.89 1.88
N GLU A 81 -9.05 5.68 1.55
CA GLU A 81 -9.47 5.02 0.32
C GLU A 81 -9.74 3.55 0.58
N VAL A 82 -10.88 3.08 0.09
CA VAL A 82 -11.23 1.66 0.09
C VAL A 82 -10.42 0.97 -0.99
N ARG A 83 -9.97 -0.27 -0.74
CA ARG A 83 -9.22 -1.07 -1.71
C ARG A 83 -9.80 -0.92 -3.13
N ASP A 84 -8.94 -0.79 -4.11
CA ASP A 84 -9.28 -0.74 -5.53
C ASP A 84 -10.26 -1.85 -5.94
N GLY A 85 -11.23 -1.51 -6.78
CA GLY A 85 -12.29 -2.42 -7.23
C GLY A 85 -13.28 -2.87 -6.14
N ALA A 86 -13.11 -2.45 -4.89
CA ALA A 86 -14.02 -2.79 -3.80
C ALA A 86 -15.24 -1.84 -3.73
N SER A 87 -16.25 -2.26 -2.98
CA SER A 87 -17.45 -1.46 -2.77
C SER A 87 -17.27 -0.42 -1.66
N ALA A 88 -17.67 0.82 -1.89
CA ALA A 88 -17.78 1.87 -0.87
C ALA A 88 -18.58 1.44 0.36
N ARG A 89 -19.49 0.47 0.21
CA ARG A 89 -20.31 -0.06 1.32
C ARG A 89 -19.48 -0.68 2.42
N TYR A 90 -18.28 -1.19 2.13
CA TYR A 90 -17.38 -1.72 3.17
C TYR A 90 -16.97 -0.66 4.20
N ALA A 91 -16.82 0.60 3.81
CA ALA A 91 -16.59 1.70 4.75
C ALA A 91 -17.90 2.21 5.36
N LEU A 92 -18.96 2.37 4.55
CA LEU A 92 -20.24 2.92 5.01
C LEU A 92 -20.89 2.06 6.09
N MET A 93 -20.82 0.74 6.02
CA MET A 93 -21.37 -0.16 7.04
C MET A 93 -20.69 -0.02 8.41
N LEU A 94 -19.54 0.61 8.47
CA LEU A 94 -18.79 0.85 9.70
C LEU A 94 -19.04 2.26 10.28
N LYS A 95 -19.76 3.13 9.55
CA LYS A 95 -19.98 4.54 9.94
C LYS A 95 -20.57 4.68 11.33
N SER A 96 -21.67 4.00 11.63
CA SER A 96 -22.35 4.07 12.93
C SER A 96 -21.42 3.72 14.10
N ARG A 97 -20.43 2.88 13.88
CA ARG A 97 -19.49 2.40 14.91
C ARG A 97 -18.41 3.42 15.26
N ILE A 98 -18.15 4.38 14.38
CA ILE A 98 -17.11 5.39 14.56
C ILE A 98 -17.66 6.78 14.88
N LEU A 99 -18.95 7.04 14.64
CA LEU A 99 -19.56 8.31 14.98
C LEU A 99 -19.39 8.64 16.49
N GLY A 100 -18.98 9.87 16.78
CA GLY A 100 -18.72 10.36 18.14
C GLY A 100 -17.36 9.92 18.73
N GLU A 101 -16.64 8.99 18.09
CA GLU A 101 -15.27 8.64 18.49
C GLU A 101 -14.30 9.79 18.20
N ASN A 102 -13.20 9.83 18.95
CA ASN A 102 -12.10 10.74 18.64
C ASN A 102 -11.17 10.09 17.61
N PRO A 103 -11.02 10.65 16.39
CA PRO A 103 -10.20 10.06 15.33
C PRO A 103 -8.71 9.97 15.65
N CYS A 104 -8.22 10.75 16.65
CA CYS A 104 -6.83 10.63 17.10
C CYS A 104 -6.56 9.37 17.94
N ASN A 105 -7.62 8.66 18.38
CA ASN A 105 -7.51 7.37 19.06
C ASN A 105 -7.52 6.23 18.04
N ILE A 106 -6.57 6.23 17.10
CA ILE A 106 -6.56 5.39 15.91
C ILE A 106 -6.62 3.91 16.26
N ASP A 107 -5.73 3.42 17.14
CA ASP A 107 -5.72 2.03 17.58
C ASP A 107 -7.05 1.59 18.23
N LYS A 108 -7.70 2.49 18.99
CA LYS A 108 -9.02 2.22 19.58
C LYS A 108 -10.08 2.03 18.49
N ILE A 109 -10.10 2.92 17.49
CA ILE A 109 -11.04 2.83 16.36
C ILE A 109 -10.76 1.56 15.57
N PHE A 110 -9.49 1.30 15.20
CA PHE A 110 -9.11 0.08 14.50
C PHE A 110 -9.56 -1.17 15.23
N ARG A 111 -9.30 -1.27 16.54
CA ARG A 111 -9.77 -2.38 17.38
C ARG A 111 -11.29 -2.56 17.36
N LYS A 112 -12.03 -1.47 17.28
CA LYS A 112 -13.49 -1.49 17.25
C LYS A 112 -14.06 -2.03 15.93
N ILE A 113 -13.34 -1.85 14.82
CA ILE A 113 -13.85 -2.19 13.49
C ILE A 113 -13.09 -3.35 12.81
N LYS A 114 -11.91 -3.74 13.27
CA LYS A 114 -11.06 -4.72 12.56
C LYS A 114 -11.73 -6.06 12.28
N GLN A 115 -12.65 -6.49 13.14
CA GLN A 115 -13.37 -7.76 12.98
C GLN A 115 -14.31 -7.80 11.76
N PHE A 116 -14.61 -6.63 11.17
CA PHE A 116 -15.46 -6.52 9.98
C PHE A 116 -14.65 -6.53 8.67
N GLY A 117 -13.34 -6.54 8.77
CA GLY A 117 -12.45 -6.76 7.64
C GLY A 117 -12.29 -8.25 7.32
N GLY A 118 -11.56 -8.52 6.30
CA GLY A 118 -11.21 -9.87 5.85
C GLY A 118 -10.17 -9.78 4.76
N ASP A 119 -9.76 -10.90 4.22
CA ASP A 119 -8.77 -10.94 3.15
C ASP A 119 -9.28 -10.26 1.88
N SER A 120 -8.34 -9.86 1.01
CA SER A 120 -8.61 -9.18 -0.24
C SER A 120 -9.42 -7.87 -0.05
N ARG A 121 -10.32 -7.58 -0.93
CA ARG A 121 -11.05 -6.31 -1.00
C ARG A 121 -12.01 -6.06 0.17
N GLN A 122 -12.36 -7.10 0.94
CA GLN A 122 -13.26 -6.94 2.09
C GLN A 122 -12.66 -6.06 3.20
N ALA A 123 -11.34 -6.09 3.38
CA ALA A 123 -10.64 -5.26 4.37
C ALA A 123 -10.71 -3.75 4.07
N GLY A 124 -10.97 -3.38 2.82
CA GLY A 124 -10.82 -2.00 2.33
C GLY A 124 -11.57 -0.95 3.13
N GLY A 125 -12.76 -1.29 3.67
CA GLY A 125 -13.52 -0.35 4.49
C GLY A 125 -12.84 -0.03 5.84
N VAL A 126 -12.24 -1.03 6.48
CA VAL A 126 -11.48 -0.88 7.72
C VAL A 126 -10.22 -0.06 7.47
N CYS A 127 -9.48 -0.41 6.40
CA CYS A 127 -8.24 0.26 6.01
C CYS A 127 -8.47 1.73 5.66
N ALA A 128 -9.55 2.02 4.90
CA ALA A 128 -9.92 3.39 4.53
C ALA A 128 -10.17 4.28 5.77
N ILE A 129 -10.93 3.77 6.75
CA ILE A 129 -11.21 4.51 7.99
C ILE A 129 -9.93 4.73 8.79
N GLU A 130 -9.05 3.75 8.86
CA GLU A 130 -7.77 3.85 9.54
C GLU A 130 -6.87 4.90 8.88
N MET A 131 -6.73 4.89 7.55
CA MET A 131 -6.02 5.92 6.79
C MET A 131 -6.56 7.33 7.06
N ALA A 132 -7.90 7.49 7.01
CA ALA A 132 -8.53 8.78 7.25
C ALA A 132 -8.29 9.30 8.67
N CYS A 133 -8.23 8.42 9.67
CA CYS A 133 -7.88 8.78 11.04
C CYS A 133 -6.41 9.25 11.15
N TRP A 134 -5.47 8.62 10.43
CA TRP A 134 -4.08 9.07 10.38
C TRP A 134 -3.93 10.43 9.70
N ASP A 135 -4.63 10.65 8.60
CA ASP A 135 -4.67 11.96 7.93
C ASP A 135 -5.19 13.05 8.87
N LEU A 136 -6.31 12.77 9.57
CA LEU A 136 -6.87 13.66 10.58
C LEU A 136 -5.88 13.95 11.71
N ALA A 137 -5.30 12.92 12.30
CA ALA A 137 -4.38 13.09 13.42
C ALA A 137 -3.17 13.93 13.00
N GLY A 138 -2.57 13.66 11.82
CA GLY A 138 -1.46 14.45 11.30
C GLY A 138 -1.83 15.92 11.08
N LYS A 139 -3.01 16.19 10.50
CA LYS A 139 -3.51 17.57 10.32
C LYS A 139 -3.74 18.29 11.64
N VAL A 140 -4.31 17.60 12.62
CA VAL A 140 -4.61 18.15 13.95
C VAL A 140 -3.36 18.41 14.78
N TYR A 141 -2.37 17.53 14.69
CA TYR A 141 -1.07 17.71 15.36
C TYR A 141 -0.10 18.60 14.57
N GLY A 142 -0.41 18.92 13.32
CA GLY A 142 0.44 19.76 12.45
C GLY A 142 1.69 19.04 11.95
N VAL A 143 1.66 17.71 11.81
CA VAL A 143 2.80 16.90 11.38
C VAL A 143 2.43 15.93 10.27
N PRO A 144 3.38 15.55 9.38
CA PRO A 144 3.15 14.49 8.39
C PRO A 144 3.00 13.13 9.07
N VAL A 145 2.25 12.23 8.45
CA VAL A 145 1.92 10.90 9.04
C VAL A 145 3.18 10.11 9.41
N TYR A 146 4.21 10.08 8.55
CA TYR A 146 5.45 9.33 8.86
C TYR A 146 6.11 9.77 10.17
N GLN A 147 5.94 11.04 10.57
CA GLN A 147 6.52 11.57 11.81
C GLN A 147 5.91 10.89 13.05
N MET A 148 4.61 10.60 13.00
CA MET A 148 3.91 9.88 14.07
C MET A 148 4.20 8.37 14.08
N LEU A 149 4.74 7.84 12.98
CA LEU A 149 5.15 6.43 12.84
C LEU A 149 6.61 6.17 13.29
N GLY A 150 7.28 7.16 13.85
CA GLY A 150 8.67 7.06 14.31
C GLY A 150 9.70 7.81 13.47
N GLY A 151 9.26 8.55 12.44
CA GLY A 151 10.12 9.26 11.50
C GLY A 151 10.39 8.46 10.23
N LYS A 152 11.21 8.98 9.35
CA LYS A 152 11.49 8.40 8.04
C LYS A 152 12.92 7.87 7.91
N PHE A 153 13.09 6.74 7.26
CA PHE A 153 14.36 6.15 6.85
C PHE A 153 14.82 6.66 5.48
N ARG A 154 13.90 7.24 4.66
CA ARG A 154 14.16 7.68 3.30
C ARG A 154 13.28 8.85 2.88
N ASP A 155 13.82 9.69 1.99
CA ASP A 155 13.12 10.87 1.45
C ASP A 155 12.37 10.60 0.14
N LYS A 156 12.66 9.46 -0.49
CA LYS A 156 12.03 9.04 -1.74
C LYS A 156 11.66 7.57 -1.69
N ILE A 157 10.49 7.25 -2.20
CA ILE A 157 9.98 5.89 -2.30
C ILE A 157 10.24 5.37 -3.70
N ARG A 158 10.99 4.28 -3.79
CA ARG A 158 11.25 3.56 -5.04
C ARG A 158 10.00 2.84 -5.50
N CYS A 159 9.66 2.99 -6.78
CA CYS A 159 8.49 2.36 -7.38
C CYS A 159 8.87 1.54 -8.60
N TYR A 160 8.03 0.56 -8.92
CA TYR A 160 7.93 -0.02 -10.26
C TYR A 160 6.52 0.27 -10.81
N ALA A 161 6.42 0.37 -12.14
CA ALA A 161 5.14 0.60 -12.78
C ALA A 161 4.53 -0.73 -13.21
N ASP A 162 3.26 -0.92 -12.88
CA ASP A 162 2.43 -1.84 -13.63
C ASP A 162 2.49 -1.47 -15.12
N THR A 163 2.63 -2.46 -15.97
CA THR A 163 2.87 -2.24 -17.40
C THR A 163 1.93 -3.13 -18.18
N THR A 164 1.08 -2.50 -19.00
CA THR A 164 0.08 -3.21 -19.80
C THR A 164 0.71 -4.39 -20.54
N GLU A 165 0.26 -5.58 -20.25
CA GLU A 165 0.66 -6.85 -20.81
C GLU A 165 0.38 -6.98 -22.31
N SER A 166 0.95 -7.97 -22.96
CA SER A 166 0.68 -8.35 -24.34
C SER A 166 0.93 -9.84 -24.52
N GLU A 167 0.09 -10.53 -25.27
CA GLU A 167 0.36 -11.92 -25.71
C GLU A 167 1.64 -12.06 -26.54
N ASP A 168 2.05 -10.98 -27.24
CA ASP A 168 3.34 -10.90 -27.92
C ASP A 168 4.43 -10.41 -26.97
N PRO A 169 5.40 -11.27 -26.55
CA PRO A 169 6.46 -10.91 -25.62
C PRO A 169 7.38 -9.81 -26.15
N LYS A 170 7.44 -9.60 -27.46
CA LYS A 170 8.24 -8.51 -28.06
C LYS A 170 7.60 -7.15 -27.77
N ILE A 171 6.28 -7.07 -27.93
CA ILE A 171 5.52 -5.84 -27.61
C ILE A 171 5.64 -5.55 -26.12
N TYR A 172 5.45 -6.57 -25.26
CA TYR A 172 5.57 -6.40 -23.83
C TYR A 172 6.99 -6.01 -23.39
N GLY A 173 7.99 -6.69 -23.93
CA GLY A 173 9.40 -6.35 -23.70
C GLY A 173 9.76 -4.91 -24.09
N GLN A 174 9.20 -4.39 -25.19
CA GLN A 174 9.36 -2.99 -25.59
C GLN A 174 8.72 -2.02 -24.57
N ARG A 175 7.51 -2.33 -24.07
CA ARG A 175 6.83 -1.53 -23.05
C ARG A 175 7.65 -1.49 -21.75
N LEU A 176 8.13 -2.63 -21.28
CA LEU A 176 8.98 -2.72 -20.08
C LEU A 176 10.31 -1.98 -20.27
N LYS A 177 10.92 -2.08 -21.46
CA LYS A 177 12.10 -1.28 -21.80
C LYS A 177 11.82 0.22 -21.73
N ALA A 178 10.66 0.66 -22.21
CA ALA A 178 10.25 2.06 -22.10
C ALA A 178 10.13 2.51 -20.64
N ARG A 179 9.65 1.67 -19.70
CA ARG A 179 9.67 1.97 -18.27
C ARG A 179 11.09 2.19 -17.73
N LYS A 180 12.03 1.34 -18.12
CA LYS A 180 13.45 1.53 -17.77
C LYS A 180 14.00 2.86 -18.32
N GLU A 181 13.66 3.23 -19.55
CA GLU A 181 14.05 4.50 -20.15
C GLU A 181 13.41 5.72 -19.48
N GLN A 182 12.20 5.56 -18.89
CA GLN A 182 11.55 6.55 -18.04
C GLN A 182 12.24 6.72 -16.67
N GLY A 183 13.21 5.87 -16.33
CA GLY A 183 13.99 5.96 -15.10
C GLY A 183 13.55 5.03 -13.97
N PHE A 184 12.64 4.10 -14.24
CA PHE A 184 12.33 3.05 -13.26
C PHE A 184 13.53 2.15 -13.06
N THR A 185 13.80 1.80 -11.80
CA THR A 185 14.95 0.98 -11.39
C THR A 185 14.57 -0.42 -10.95
N TRP A 186 13.30 -0.76 -11.07
CA TRP A 186 12.69 -2.07 -10.87
C TRP A 186 11.55 -2.24 -11.88
N LEU A 187 11.37 -3.44 -12.40
CA LEU A 187 10.28 -3.76 -13.33
C LEU A 187 9.54 -5.01 -12.84
N LYS A 188 8.25 -5.10 -13.16
CA LYS A 188 7.42 -6.29 -12.97
C LYS A 188 6.75 -6.64 -14.30
N MET A 189 6.69 -7.92 -14.62
CA MET A 189 5.94 -8.45 -15.76
C MET A 189 4.85 -9.39 -15.26
N ASP A 190 3.70 -9.34 -15.91
CA ASP A 190 2.68 -10.33 -15.75
C ASP A 190 3.05 -11.56 -16.60
N LEU A 191 3.18 -12.69 -15.96
CA LEU A 191 3.56 -13.96 -16.58
C LEU A 191 2.53 -15.02 -16.20
N GLY A 192 1.27 -14.72 -16.48
CA GLY A 192 0.16 -15.64 -16.27
C GLY A 192 0.11 -16.76 -17.29
N ILE A 193 -0.66 -17.79 -16.99
CA ILE A 193 -0.90 -18.91 -17.93
C ILE A 193 -1.72 -18.50 -19.16
N ASP A 194 -2.34 -17.36 -19.15
CA ASP A 194 -3.06 -16.74 -20.25
C ASP A 194 -2.17 -16.44 -21.46
N VAL A 195 -0.85 -16.23 -21.26
CA VAL A 195 0.12 -16.14 -22.36
C VAL A 195 0.19 -17.43 -23.21
N LEU A 196 -0.39 -18.53 -22.72
CA LEU A 196 -0.52 -19.81 -23.40
C LEU A 196 -1.88 -20.02 -24.06
N ASN A 197 -2.79 -19.08 -23.96
CA ASN A 197 -4.14 -19.18 -24.52
C ASN A 197 -4.10 -19.46 -26.03
N GLY A 198 -5.03 -20.30 -26.48
CA GLY A 198 -5.14 -20.68 -27.90
C GLY A 198 -3.97 -21.52 -28.44
N LYS A 199 -3.03 -21.97 -27.58
CA LYS A 199 -1.90 -22.80 -27.97
C LYS A 199 -2.12 -24.25 -27.55
N ASP A 200 -2.33 -25.15 -28.52
CA ASP A 200 -2.61 -26.55 -28.25
C ASP A 200 -1.48 -27.27 -27.49
N GLY A 201 -1.87 -28.09 -26.52
CA GLY A 201 -0.98 -28.94 -25.76
C GLY A 201 -0.10 -28.23 -24.74
N MET A 202 -0.33 -26.96 -24.45
CA MET A 202 0.42 -26.20 -23.44
C MET A 202 -0.07 -26.45 -22.02
N VAL A 203 -1.37 -26.63 -21.84
CA VAL A 203 -2.00 -26.91 -20.54
C VAL A 203 -2.89 -28.15 -20.65
N THR A 204 -3.00 -28.90 -19.54
CA THR A 204 -4.01 -29.96 -19.35
C THR A 204 -5.04 -29.46 -18.35
N HIS A 205 -6.22 -30.05 -18.40
CA HIS A 205 -7.33 -29.68 -17.47
C HIS A 205 -7.75 -28.21 -17.59
N ALA A 206 -7.53 -27.58 -18.73
CA ALA A 206 -8.26 -26.36 -19.06
C ALA A 206 -9.73 -26.77 -19.13
N ALA A 207 -10.35 -26.91 -17.95
CA ALA A 207 -11.74 -27.28 -17.81
C ALA A 207 -12.60 -26.08 -18.21
N SER A 208 -12.66 -25.80 -19.48
CA SER A 208 -13.77 -25.07 -20.04
C SER A 208 -14.90 -26.06 -20.22
N SER A 209 -15.88 -26.06 -19.33
CA SER A 209 -17.20 -26.60 -19.71
C SER A 209 -17.68 -25.84 -20.94
N PRO A 210 -18.29 -26.51 -21.92
CA PRO A 210 -18.92 -25.82 -23.05
C PRO A 210 -19.88 -24.75 -22.52
N GLY A 211 -19.69 -23.49 -22.87
CA GLY A 211 -20.45 -22.36 -22.35
C GLY A 211 -19.72 -21.50 -21.29
N ASP A 212 -18.61 -21.97 -20.84
CA ASP A 212 -17.78 -21.21 -19.90
C ASP A 212 -16.79 -20.33 -20.63
N GLY A 213 -17.02 -19.47 -21.52
CA GLY A 213 -16.13 -18.55 -22.26
C GLY A 213 -14.61 -18.67 -21.99
N ASP A 214 -13.77 -18.10 -22.78
CA ASP A 214 -12.31 -18.30 -22.79
C ASP A 214 -11.51 -17.80 -21.56
N ASN A 215 -12.19 -17.32 -20.52
CA ASN A 215 -11.56 -16.75 -19.30
C ASN A 215 -11.30 -17.79 -18.19
N ALA A 216 -11.15 -19.07 -18.55
CA ALA A 216 -10.87 -20.13 -17.57
C ALA A 216 -9.50 -20.01 -16.89
N THR A 217 -8.64 -19.20 -17.42
CA THR A 217 -7.24 -19.08 -17.02
C THR A 217 -6.97 -17.93 -16.07
N THR A 218 -7.83 -16.92 -16.04
CA THR A 218 -7.69 -15.86 -15.08
C THR A 218 -8.54 -16.16 -13.85
N SER A 219 -7.97 -16.03 -12.69
CA SER A 219 -8.58 -16.22 -11.37
C SER A 219 -9.88 -15.44 -11.17
N LEU A 220 -10.15 -14.45 -12.00
CA LEU A 220 -11.21 -13.47 -11.83
C LEU A 220 -12.46 -13.71 -12.71
N GLY A 221 -12.43 -14.69 -13.59
CA GLY A 221 -13.51 -14.95 -14.53
C GLY A 221 -14.76 -15.62 -13.96
N GLY A 222 -14.95 -15.63 -12.65
CA GLY A 222 -16.17 -16.13 -12.01
C GLY A 222 -16.32 -17.65 -12.00
N ARG A 223 -15.24 -18.41 -12.15
CA ARG A 223 -15.25 -19.87 -12.18
C ARG A 223 -14.62 -20.50 -10.97
N THR A 224 -15.25 -21.52 -10.48
CA THR A 224 -14.77 -22.34 -9.39
C THR A 224 -13.84 -23.43 -9.91
N VAL A 225 -12.67 -23.03 -10.43
CA VAL A 225 -11.61 -23.99 -10.71
C VAL A 225 -10.89 -24.30 -9.40
N HIS A 226 -10.65 -25.55 -9.09
CA HIS A 226 -9.92 -25.92 -7.89
C HIS A 226 -8.48 -25.40 -8.01
N MET A 227 -8.07 -24.54 -7.06
CA MET A 227 -6.84 -23.75 -7.11
C MET A 227 -5.54 -24.55 -7.28
N LEU A 228 -5.52 -25.81 -6.86
CA LEU A 228 -4.32 -26.66 -6.93
C LEU A 228 -4.40 -27.76 -7.99
N THR A 229 -5.54 -27.95 -8.64
CA THR A 229 -5.73 -29.06 -9.58
C THR A 229 -6.46 -28.65 -10.85
N GLY A 230 -6.87 -27.41 -10.96
CA GLY A 230 -7.66 -26.94 -12.10
C GLY A 230 -6.87 -26.87 -13.39
N ILE A 231 -5.57 -26.58 -13.32
CA ILE A 231 -4.70 -26.42 -14.48
C ILE A 231 -3.35 -27.05 -14.20
N GLU A 232 -2.86 -27.86 -15.14
CA GLU A 232 -1.50 -28.41 -15.13
C GLU A 232 -0.75 -27.93 -16.36
N LEU A 233 0.49 -27.44 -16.14
CA LEU A 233 1.38 -27.12 -17.26
C LEU A 233 2.01 -28.38 -17.84
N THR A 234 1.89 -28.54 -19.14
CA THR A 234 2.65 -29.57 -19.84
C THR A 234 4.14 -29.16 -19.94
N PRO A 235 5.07 -30.07 -20.29
CA PRO A 235 6.44 -29.69 -20.61
C PRO A 235 6.51 -28.59 -21.66
N ARG A 236 5.69 -28.67 -22.72
CA ARG A 236 5.59 -27.67 -23.77
C ARG A 236 5.07 -26.31 -23.25
N GLY A 237 4.13 -26.32 -22.29
CA GLY A 237 3.62 -25.09 -21.64
C GLY A 237 4.70 -24.41 -20.81
N ILE A 238 5.49 -25.18 -20.04
CA ILE A 238 6.63 -24.66 -19.29
C ILE A 238 7.67 -24.02 -20.21
N ASP A 239 8.02 -24.71 -21.31
CA ASP A 239 8.95 -24.16 -22.31
C ASP A 239 8.39 -22.88 -22.92
N GLY A 240 7.09 -22.83 -23.26
CA GLY A 240 6.43 -21.64 -23.81
C GLY A 240 6.47 -20.43 -22.86
N MET A 241 6.22 -20.61 -21.56
CA MET A 241 6.36 -19.55 -20.57
C MET A 241 7.82 -19.11 -20.40
N ALA A 242 8.75 -20.06 -20.42
CA ALA A 242 10.18 -19.76 -20.33
C ALA A 242 10.70 -18.99 -21.56
N GLU A 243 10.24 -19.32 -22.76
CA GLU A 243 10.55 -18.59 -24.00
C GLU A 243 9.96 -17.16 -23.99
N TYR A 244 8.74 -17.01 -23.42
CA TYR A 244 8.13 -15.70 -23.24
C TYR A 244 9.00 -14.81 -22.34
N ALA A 245 9.41 -15.30 -21.18
CA ALA A 245 10.30 -14.61 -20.25
C ALA A 245 11.68 -14.33 -20.87
N ALA A 246 12.23 -15.26 -21.67
CA ALA A 246 13.48 -15.09 -22.41
C ALA A 246 13.40 -13.88 -23.35
N THR A 247 12.35 -13.82 -24.15
CA THR A 247 12.14 -12.74 -25.10
C THR A 247 12.05 -11.38 -24.40
N ILE A 248 11.34 -11.30 -23.26
CA ILE A 248 11.27 -10.07 -22.47
C ILE A 248 12.66 -9.67 -21.97
N ARG A 249 13.46 -10.62 -21.46
CA ARG A 249 14.85 -10.36 -21.03
C ARG A 249 15.75 -9.83 -22.14
N GLU A 250 15.56 -10.22 -23.38
CA GLU A 250 16.30 -9.67 -24.53
C GLU A 250 16.08 -8.16 -24.70
N TYR A 251 14.86 -7.67 -24.41
CA TYR A 251 14.54 -6.23 -24.47
C TYR A 251 14.98 -5.46 -23.23
N VAL A 252 14.76 -6.03 -22.05
CA VAL A 252 14.99 -5.38 -20.75
C VAL A 252 16.46 -5.42 -20.33
N GLY A 253 17.17 -6.51 -20.67
CA GLY A 253 18.52 -6.78 -20.21
C GLY A 253 18.56 -7.38 -18.80
N TYR A 254 19.77 -7.51 -18.25
CA TYR A 254 20.04 -8.12 -16.94
C TYR A 254 20.60 -7.13 -15.90
N ASP A 255 20.65 -5.86 -16.22
CA ASP A 255 21.16 -4.78 -15.36
C ASP A 255 20.08 -4.14 -14.48
N ILE A 256 18.86 -4.66 -14.51
CA ILE A 256 17.70 -4.21 -13.73
C ILE A 256 16.93 -5.41 -13.17
N PRO A 257 16.46 -5.36 -11.90
CA PRO A 257 15.54 -6.35 -11.37
C PRO A 257 14.26 -6.42 -12.22
N LEU A 258 13.83 -7.64 -12.55
CA LEU A 258 12.55 -7.92 -13.22
C LEU A 258 11.81 -8.98 -12.42
N SER A 259 10.69 -8.63 -11.85
CA SER A 259 9.79 -9.54 -11.12
C SER A 259 8.78 -10.16 -12.08
N ALA A 260 8.15 -11.24 -11.65
CA ALA A 260 7.04 -11.85 -12.37
C ALA A 260 5.88 -12.18 -11.45
N ASP A 261 4.66 -12.01 -11.96
CA ASP A 261 3.41 -12.16 -11.26
C ASP A 261 2.37 -12.90 -12.09
N HIS A 262 1.18 -13.13 -11.53
CA HIS A 262 0.00 -13.71 -12.19
C HIS A 262 0.17 -15.14 -12.71
N PHE A 263 0.95 -15.99 -12.00
CA PHE A 263 1.14 -17.39 -12.40
C PHE A 263 -0.16 -18.18 -12.47
N GLY A 264 -1.20 -17.70 -11.81
CA GLY A 264 -2.49 -18.33 -11.78
C GLY A 264 -2.53 -19.55 -10.87
N HIS A 265 -3.63 -20.27 -10.93
CA HIS A 265 -3.90 -21.42 -10.06
C HIS A 265 -3.37 -22.71 -10.69
N ILE A 266 -2.06 -22.85 -10.76
CA ILE A 266 -1.38 -24.08 -11.21
C ILE A 266 -0.94 -24.90 -10.00
N GLY A 267 -0.88 -26.23 -10.15
CA GLY A 267 -0.47 -27.12 -9.05
C GLY A 267 0.97 -26.90 -8.61
N VAL A 268 1.29 -27.28 -7.37
CA VAL A 268 2.63 -27.12 -6.77
C VAL A 268 3.75 -27.69 -7.66
N ASN A 269 3.54 -28.86 -8.25
CA ASN A 269 4.52 -29.47 -9.17
C ASN A 269 4.74 -28.63 -10.43
N SER A 270 3.68 -28.02 -10.98
CA SER A 270 3.80 -27.09 -12.12
C SER A 270 4.55 -25.84 -11.70
N CYS A 271 4.28 -25.27 -10.52
CA CYS A 271 5.03 -24.14 -9.95
C CYS A 271 6.54 -24.44 -9.83
N ILE A 272 6.89 -25.59 -9.28
CA ILE A 272 8.31 -25.99 -9.11
C ILE A 272 9.00 -26.17 -10.46
N ARG A 273 8.36 -26.84 -11.40
CA ARG A 273 8.92 -27.08 -12.75
C ARG A 273 9.08 -25.78 -13.53
N LEU A 274 8.10 -24.89 -13.47
CA LEU A 274 8.14 -23.57 -14.08
C LEU A 274 9.22 -22.71 -13.44
N GLY A 275 9.27 -22.63 -12.11
CA GLY A 275 10.30 -21.90 -11.38
C GLY A 275 11.71 -22.32 -11.78
N LYS A 276 11.99 -23.63 -11.83
CA LYS A 276 13.27 -24.15 -12.31
C LYS A 276 13.60 -23.77 -13.77
N ALA A 277 12.61 -23.76 -14.66
CA ALA A 277 12.81 -23.36 -16.05
C ALA A 277 13.11 -21.84 -16.17
N LEU A 278 12.61 -21.04 -15.22
CA LEU A 278 12.81 -19.59 -15.18
C LEU A 278 14.12 -19.16 -14.48
N GLU A 279 14.79 -20.01 -13.70
CA GLU A 279 16.01 -19.66 -12.93
C GLU A 279 17.09 -18.97 -13.77
N LYS A 280 17.32 -19.46 -14.99
CA LYS A 280 18.32 -18.89 -15.92
C LYS A 280 18.06 -17.43 -16.35
N TYR A 281 16.85 -16.91 -16.10
CA TYR A 281 16.49 -15.53 -16.41
C TYR A 281 16.63 -14.57 -15.23
N ASN A 282 17.08 -15.04 -14.06
CA ASN A 282 17.35 -14.23 -12.88
C ASN A 282 16.21 -13.24 -12.54
N LEU A 283 15.00 -13.78 -12.38
CA LEU A 283 13.86 -12.96 -11.96
C LEU A 283 14.04 -12.52 -10.51
N ALA A 284 13.60 -11.33 -10.19
CA ALA A 284 13.73 -10.74 -8.85
C ALA A 284 12.81 -11.42 -7.84
N TRP A 285 11.63 -11.84 -8.26
CA TRP A 285 10.72 -12.74 -7.54
C TRP A 285 9.69 -13.38 -8.47
N LEU A 286 9.06 -14.43 -7.95
CA LEU A 286 7.83 -15.03 -8.47
C LEU A 286 6.72 -14.74 -7.45
N GLU A 287 5.65 -14.05 -7.89
CA GLU A 287 4.58 -13.57 -7.04
C GLU A 287 3.35 -14.46 -7.14
N ASP A 288 2.74 -14.76 -5.98
CA ASP A 288 1.47 -15.47 -5.84
C ASP A 288 1.38 -16.80 -6.61
N MET A 289 2.45 -17.58 -6.60
CA MET A 289 2.49 -18.86 -7.30
C MET A 289 1.40 -19.84 -6.87
N ILE A 290 1.04 -19.82 -5.57
CA ILE A 290 -0.10 -20.52 -4.99
C ILE A 290 -0.74 -19.64 -3.92
N PRO A 291 -1.98 -19.92 -3.51
CA PRO A 291 -2.64 -19.14 -2.45
C PRO A 291 -1.85 -19.14 -1.15
N TRP A 292 -1.72 -17.97 -0.53
CA TRP A 292 -0.93 -17.72 0.68
C TRP A 292 -1.38 -18.55 1.90
N GLN A 293 -2.61 -19.07 1.89
CA GLN A 293 -3.17 -19.91 2.95
C GLN A 293 -2.45 -21.26 3.10
N TYR A 294 -1.58 -21.60 2.13
CA TYR A 294 -0.80 -22.85 2.13
C TYR A 294 0.71 -22.59 2.35
N PRO A 295 1.12 -22.05 3.53
CA PRO A 295 2.51 -21.68 3.77
C PRO A 295 3.50 -22.83 3.70
N GLU A 296 3.07 -24.05 4.04
CA GLU A 296 3.90 -25.26 3.94
C GLU A 296 4.22 -25.58 2.47
N LEU A 297 3.25 -25.40 1.57
CA LEU A 297 3.44 -25.63 0.13
C LEU A 297 4.26 -24.51 -0.51
N LEU A 298 4.08 -23.24 -0.09
CA LEU A 298 4.96 -22.13 -0.50
C LEU A 298 6.40 -22.42 -0.11
N LYS A 299 6.63 -22.90 1.12
CA LYS A 299 7.95 -23.30 1.60
C LYS A 299 8.54 -24.46 0.78
N GLU A 300 7.72 -25.43 0.38
CA GLU A 300 8.16 -26.54 -0.50
C GLU A 300 8.63 -26.02 -1.86
N ILE A 301 7.87 -25.10 -2.48
CA ILE A 301 8.28 -24.46 -3.75
C ILE A 301 9.59 -23.70 -3.55
N LYS A 302 9.69 -22.86 -2.52
CA LYS A 302 10.89 -22.08 -2.21
C LYS A 302 12.14 -22.94 -2.02
N GLN A 303 12.01 -24.11 -1.41
CA GLN A 303 13.15 -25.02 -1.19
C GLN A 303 13.67 -25.67 -2.49
N GLN A 304 12.87 -25.65 -3.54
CA GLN A 304 13.21 -26.30 -4.81
C GLN A 304 13.51 -25.31 -5.95
N VAL A 305 13.20 -24.02 -5.78
CA VAL A 305 13.36 -22.98 -6.78
C VAL A 305 14.31 -21.90 -6.25
N ASN A 306 15.32 -21.51 -7.01
CA ASN A 306 16.34 -20.52 -6.62
C ASN A 306 15.93 -19.05 -6.97
N ILE A 307 14.68 -18.83 -7.39
CA ILE A 307 14.13 -17.48 -7.56
C ILE A 307 13.36 -17.13 -6.28
N PRO A 308 13.54 -15.92 -5.72
CA PRO A 308 12.78 -15.48 -4.55
C PRO A 308 11.27 -15.58 -4.77
N LEU A 309 10.52 -15.99 -3.74
CA LEU A 309 9.06 -16.00 -3.74
C LEU A 309 8.51 -14.76 -3.04
N ASN A 310 7.44 -14.19 -3.59
CA ASN A 310 6.69 -13.07 -3.05
C ASN A 310 5.20 -13.41 -2.92
N THR A 311 4.52 -12.87 -1.91
CA THR A 311 3.05 -12.93 -1.74
C THR A 311 2.59 -11.89 -0.72
N GLY A 312 1.32 -11.52 -0.74
CA GLY A 312 0.78 -10.74 0.37
C GLY A 312 -0.30 -9.71 0.06
N GLU A 313 -0.60 -9.38 -1.18
CA GLU A 313 -1.52 -8.29 -1.51
C GLU A 313 -2.94 -8.48 -0.98
N ASP A 314 -3.38 -9.73 -0.86
CA ASP A 314 -4.72 -10.11 -0.40
C ASP A 314 -4.78 -10.52 1.08
N ILE A 315 -3.69 -10.36 1.83
CA ILE A 315 -3.60 -10.81 3.23
C ILE A 315 -4.04 -9.70 4.19
N TYR A 316 -4.97 -10.04 5.06
CA TYR A 316 -5.44 -9.18 6.14
C TYR A 316 -4.75 -9.50 7.47
N LEU A 317 -4.30 -8.47 8.19
CA LEU A 317 -3.66 -8.47 9.50
C LEU A 317 -2.26 -9.11 9.56
N LYS A 318 -1.42 -8.50 10.41
CA LYS A 318 0.00 -8.86 10.60
C LYS A 318 0.23 -10.31 11.05
N GLU A 319 -0.72 -10.92 11.74
CA GLU A 319 -0.59 -12.29 12.26
C GLU A 319 -0.31 -13.30 11.14
N ASN A 320 -0.95 -13.11 9.97
CA ASN A 320 -0.76 -13.96 8.80
C ASN A 320 0.62 -13.74 8.15
N PHE A 321 1.07 -12.51 8.07
CA PHE A 321 2.42 -12.18 7.57
C PHE A 321 3.52 -12.73 8.49
N ILE A 322 3.36 -12.59 9.81
CA ILE A 322 4.28 -13.15 10.79
C ILE A 322 4.37 -14.67 10.65
N LYS A 323 3.23 -15.35 10.41
CA LYS A 323 3.22 -16.79 10.18
C LYS A 323 4.07 -17.16 8.96
N LEU A 324 3.86 -16.51 7.82
CA LEU A 324 4.64 -16.74 6.59
C LEU A 324 6.14 -16.49 6.82
N ALA A 325 6.49 -15.35 7.45
CA ALA A 325 7.88 -14.99 7.73
C ALA A 325 8.57 -15.99 8.69
N SER A 326 7.92 -16.33 9.80
CA SER A 326 8.46 -17.26 10.81
C SER A 326 8.68 -18.67 10.27
N MET A 327 7.89 -19.08 9.29
CA MET A 327 8.05 -20.36 8.58
C MET A 327 9.09 -20.28 7.46
N HIS A 328 9.58 -19.10 7.11
CA HIS A 328 10.38 -18.85 5.91
C HIS A 328 9.68 -19.39 4.65
N ALA A 329 8.37 -19.19 4.56
CA ALA A 329 7.56 -19.68 3.45
C ALA A 329 7.78 -18.87 2.15
N THR A 330 8.17 -17.59 2.28
CA THR A 330 8.52 -16.69 1.18
C THR A 330 9.81 -15.94 1.47
N ASP A 331 10.36 -15.25 0.48
CA ASP A 331 11.57 -14.43 0.61
C ASP A 331 11.23 -12.96 0.77
N ILE A 332 10.09 -12.52 0.23
CA ILE A 332 9.58 -11.17 0.27
C ILE A 332 8.11 -11.25 0.68
N LEU A 333 7.62 -10.24 1.39
CA LEU A 333 6.21 -10.08 1.69
C LEU A 333 5.72 -8.74 1.13
N HIS A 334 4.53 -8.76 0.54
CA HIS A 334 4.02 -7.72 -0.36
C HIS A 334 2.61 -7.26 0.07
N PRO A 335 2.45 -6.69 1.30
CA PRO A 335 1.14 -6.21 1.75
C PRO A 335 0.63 -5.08 0.85
N ASP A 336 -0.69 -5.09 0.61
CA ASP A 336 -1.41 -3.90 0.19
C ASP A 336 -1.96 -3.18 1.42
N LEU A 337 -1.66 -1.90 1.59
CA LEU A 337 -2.07 -1.12 2.75
C LEU A 337 -3.61 -1.01 2.87
N ALA A 338 -4.33 -1.00 1.74
CA ALA A 338 -5.79 -1.00 1.71
C ALA A 338 -6.42 -2.38 1.96
N THR A 339 -5.60 -3.43 2.13
CA THR A 339 -6.01 -4.79 2.54
C THR A 339 -5.46 -5.15 3.92
N SER A 340 -4.19 -4.89 4.18
CA SER A 340 -3.46 -5.44 5.33
C SER A 340 -3.87 -4.89 6.70
N GLY A 341 -4.65 -3.80 6.74
CA GLY A 341 -5.16 -3.20 7.97
C GLY A 341 -4.89 -1.70 8.11
N GLY A 342 -4.46 -1.03 7.03
CA GLY A 342 -4.14 0.39 7.02
C GLY A 342 -2.69 0.69 7.37
N ILE A 343 -2.38 1.94 7.65
CA ILE A 343 -1.01 2.47 7.76
C ILE A 343 -0.24 1.82 8.93
N LEU A 344 -0.83 1.80 10.12
CA LEU A 344 -0.13 1.30 11.31
C LEU A 344 0.03 -0.22 11.31
N GLU A 345 -0.98 -0.94 10.85
CA GLU A 345 -0.89 -2.41 10.79
C GLU A 345 0.15 -2.84 9.73
N THR A 346 0.19 -2.16 8.57
CA THR A 346 1.23 -2.40 7.55
C THR A 346 2.64 -2.07 8.06
N LYS A 347 2.78 -0.96 8.81
CA LYS A 347 4.04 -0.64 9.48
C LYS A 347 4.47 -1.74 10.45
N LYS A 348 3.52 -2.24 11.28
CA LYS A 348 3.77 -3.36 12.21
C LYS A 348 4.13 -4.66 11.47
N ILE A 349 3.58 -4.87 10.26
CA ILE A 349 4.00 -6.00 9.40
C ILE A 349 5.48 -5.86 9.06
N GLY A 350 5.89 -4.73 8.51
CA GLY A 350 7.30 -4.47 8.15
C GLY A 350 8.24 -4.70 9.33
N ASP A 351 7.94 -4.08 10.48
CA ASP A 351 8.74 -4.22 11.69
C ASP A 351 8.85 -5.68 12.17
N ALA A 352 7.74 -6.43 12.12
CA ALA A 352 7.73 -7.81 12.60
C ALA A 352 8.45 -8.78 11.66
N ILE A 353 8.28 -8.64 10.34
CA ILE A 353 8.91 -9.55 9.38
C ILE A 353 10.43 -9.30 9.24
N GLN A 354 10.89 -8.09 9.57
CA GLN A 354 12.32 -7.75 9.61
C GLN A 354 13.08 -8.64 10.58
N GLU A 355 12.47 -9.02 11.71
CA GLU A 355 13.08 -9.91 12.70
C GLU A 355 13.39 -11.32 12.14
N TYR A 356 12.75 -11.69 11.03
CA TYR A 356 12.97 -12.94 10.29
C TYR A 356 13.85 -12.74 9.04
N GLY A 357 14.38 -11.51 8.83
CA GLY A 357 15.21 -11.17 7.67
C GLY A 357 14.43 -11.05 6.37
N VAL A 358 13.11 -10.80 6.43
CA VAL A 358 12.23 -10.70 5.26
C VAL A 358 12.01 -9.21 4.91
N PRO A 359 12.35 -8.76 3.69
CA PRO A 359 12.02 -7.43 3.22
C PRO A 359 10.53 -7.30 2.89
N MET A 360 10.04 -6.07 2.99
CA MET A 360 8.68 -5.68 2.63
C MET A 360 8.66 -4.92 1.29
N ALA A 361 8.09 -5.50 0.25
CA ALA A 361 7.59 -4.76 -0.89
C ALA A 361 6.15 -4.30 -0.58
N MET A 362 5.56 -3.43 -1.40
CA MET A 362 4.19 -2.97 -1.18
C MET A 362 3.42 -2.98 -2.50
N HIS A 363 2.33 -3.74 -2.53
CA HIS A 363 1.32 -3.66 -3.59
C HIS A 363 0.58 -2.32 -3.50
N PHE A 364 0.26 -1.73 -4.64
CA PHE A 364 -0.54 -0.53 -4.70
C PHE A 364 -1.19 -0.35 -6.07
N ALA A 365 -2.53 -0.29 -6.08
CA ALA A 365 -3.36 0.06 -7.23
C ALA A 365 -4.50 0.97 -6.75
N GLY A 366 -4.33 2.29 -6.78
CA GLY A 366 -5.33 3.22 -6.26
C GLY A 366 -5.08 4.67 -6.63
N SER A 367 -5.83 5.57 -6.01
CA SER A 367 -5.73 7.00 -6.20
C SER A 367 -4.52 7.61 -5.47
N PRO A 368 -4.19 8.90 -5.71
CA PRO A 368 -3.14 9.59 -4.96
C PRO A 368 -3.36 9.63 -3.44
N VAL A 369 -4.59 9.46 -2.94
CA VAL A 369 -4.87 9.44 -1.49
C VAL A 369 -4.24 8.21 -0.85
N SER A 370 -4.56 7.01 -1.35
CA SER A 370 -3.96 5.76 -0.88
C SER A 370 -2.46 5.70 -1.21
N CYS A 371 -2.03 6.26 -2.35
CA CYS A 371 -0.62 6.39 -2.69
C CYS A 371 0.16 7.11 -1.60
N MET A 372 -0.31 8.26 -1.13
CA MET A 372 0.38 9.00 -0.06
C MET A 372 0.38 8.24 1.26
N ALA A 373 -0.68 7.50 1.59
CA ALA A 373 -0.69 6.62 2.77
C ALA A 373 0.42 5.55 2.67
N ASN A 374 0.56 4.89 1.51
CA ASN A 374 1.64 3.95 1.23
C ASN A 374 3.02 4.62 1.32
N VAL A 375 3.17 5.82 0.76
CA VAL A 375 4.43 6.59 0.80
C VAL A 375 4.86 6.89 2.24
N HIS A 376 3.95 7.32 3.11
CA HIS A 376 4.25 7.55 4.53
C HIS A 376 4.64 6.25 5.26
N CYS A 377 3.91 5.18 5.02
CA CYS A 377 4.21 3.87 5.60
C CYS A 377 5.59 3.37 5.14
N ALA A 378 5.85 3.38 3.84
CA ALA A 378 7.12 2.98 3.25
C ALA A 378 8.30 3.84 3.73
N ALA A 379 8.08 5.16 3.89
CA ALA A 379 9.10 6.05 4.43
C ALA A 379 9.50 5.68 5.86
N ALA A 380 8.53 5.29 6.69
CA ALA A 380 8.71 4.95 8.10
C ALA A 380 9.11 3.49 8.34
N THR A 381 9.17 2.63 7.33
CA THR A 381 9.49 1.20 7.47
C THR A 381 10.91 0.92 7.00
N GLU A 382 11.77 0.40 7.89
CA GLU A 382 13.20 0.22 7.63
C GLU A 382 13.47 -0.75 6.49
N ASN A 383 12.88 -1.95 6.53
CA ASN A 383 13.06 -3.04 5.55
C ASN A 383 12.23 -2.90 4.27
N PHE A 384 11.71 -1.70 3.96
CA PHE A 384 11.01 -1.44 2.71
C PHE A 384 11.92 -1.60 1.49
N LEU A 385 11.45 -2.31 0.48
CA LEU A 385 12.19 -2.65 -0.74
C LEU A 385 11.75 -1.79 -1.95
N VAL A 386 10.48 -1.87 -2.33
CA VAL A 386 9.91 -1.21 -3.50
C VAL A 386 8.37 -1.21 -3.41
N MET A 387 7.72 -0.23 -4.04
CA MET A 387 6.26 -0.08 -4.10
C MET A 387 5.77 -0.20 -5.54
N GLU A 388 4.70 -0.90 -5.74
CA GLU A 388 3.96 -0.97 -6.99
C GLU A 388 3.24 0.34 -7.31
N ASN A 389 2.99 0.60 -8.60
CA ASN A 389 2.18 1.73 -9.03
C ASN A 389 1.49 1.45 -10.37
N HIS A 390 0.17 1.44 -10.37
CA HIS A 390 -0.68 1.19 -11.53
C HIS A 390 -1.10 2.47 -12.29
N SER A 391 -0.68 3.65 -11.82
CA SER A 391 -1.23 4.92 -12.32
C SER A 391 -0.39 5.62 -13.39
N VAL A 392 0.77 5.09 -13.74
CA VAL A 392 1.77 5.77 -14.61
C VAL A 392 1.21 6.13 -15.97
N ASP A 393 0.26 5.35 -16.49
CA ASP A 393 -0.40 5.58 -17.77
C ASP A 393 -1.72 6.35 -17.67
N VAL A 394 -2.09 6.85 -16.48
CA VAL A 394 -3.29 7.67 -16.26
C VAL A 394 -2.89 9.15 -16.23
N PRO A 395 -3.06 9.92 -17.33
CA PRO A 395 -2.47 11.27 -17.46
C PRO A 395 -2.93 12.27 -16.41
N TRP A 396 -4.18 12.15 -15.94
CA TRP A 396 -4.82 13.05 -14.99
C TRP A 396 -4.70 12.61 -13.53
N TRP A 397 -4.11 11.43 -13.27
CA TRP A 397 -4.05 10.85 -11.94
C TRP A 397 -3.39 11.76 -10.89
N SER A 398 -2.26 12.35 -11.24
CA SER A 398 -1.57 13.29 -10.34
C SER A 398 -2.37 14.57 -10.06
N ASP A 399 -3.33 14.91 -10.92
CA ASP A 399 -4.15 16.12 -10.79
C ASP A 399 -5.36 15.94 -9.88
N LEU A 400 -5.66 14.71 -9.44
CA LEU A 400 -6.69 14.42 -8.44
C LEU A 400 -6.42 15.09 -7.09
N VAL A 401 -5.16 15.40 -6.80
CA VAL A 401 -4.76 16.02 -5.53
C VAL A 401 -3.88 17.24 -5.76
N GLU A 402 -3.83 18.09 -4.72
CA GLU A 402 -2.89 19.20 -4.60
C GLU A 402 -2.00 18.97 -3.35
N GLY A 403 -0.85 19.65 -3.30
CA GLY A 403 0.02 19.63 -2.12
C GLY A 403 1.35 18.93 -2.31
N VAL A 404 1.52 18.15 -3.37
CA VAL A 404 2.73 17.40 -3.72
C VAL A 404 3.25 17.80 -5.10
N GLU A 405 4.50 17.45 -5.41
CA GLU A 405 5.09 17.63 -6.74
C GLU A 405 4.35 16.81 -7.79
N LYS A 406 4.25 17.34 -9.02
CA LYS A 406 3.64 16.67 -10.17
C LYS A 406 4.64 16.56 -11.33
N PRO A 407 4.72 15.41 -12.02
CA PRO A 407 3.99 14.17 -11.72
C PRO A 407 4.43 13.55 -10.39
N ILE A 408 3.51 12.92 -9.67
CA ILE A 408 3.78 12.30 -8.36
C ILE A 408 4.87 11.22 -8.50
N VAL A 409 4.76 10.37 -9.51
CA VAL A 409 5.82 9.40 -9.85
C VAL A 409 6.78 10.06 -10.83
N ASN A 410 8.01 10.30 -10.38
CA ASN A 410 9.05 10.93 -11.19
C ASN A 410 10.28 10.00 -11.26
N LYS A 411 10.60 9.53 -12.47
CA LYS A 411 11.73 8.62 -12.74
C LYS A 411 11.77 7.41 -11.81
N GLY A 412 10.60 6.80 -11.57
CA GLY A 412 10.46 5.61 -10.73
C GLY A 412 10.54 5.90 -9.22
N PHE A 413 10.40 7.14 -8.79
CA PHE A 413 10.40 7.54 -7.38
C PHE A 413 9.27 8.50 -7.05
N ILE A 414 8.80 8.45 -5.79
CA ILE A 414 7.86 9.41 -5.22
C ILE A 414 8.55 10.13 -4.06
N THR A 415 8.51 11.46 -4.04
CA THR A 415 9.03 12.26 -2.94
C THR A 415 8.09 12.17 -1.73
N VAL A 416 8.64 11.92 -0.54
CA VAL A 416 7.86 11.86 0.71
C VAL A 416 7.37 13.27 1.06
N PRO A 417 6.04 13.48 1.24
CA PRO A 417 5.51 14.81 1.54
C PRO A 417 5.81 15.25 2.97
N GLU A 418 6.05 16.55 3.14
CA GLU A 418 6.38 17.16 4.45
C GLU A 418 5.18 17.89 5.09
N LYS A 419 4.06 18.03 4.37
CA LYS A 419 2.87 18.70 4.88
C LYS A 419 2.10 17.82 5.87
N PRO A 420 1.32 18.42 6.80
CA PRO A 420 0.54 17.68 7.78
C PRO A 420 -0.44 16.67 7.17
N GLY A 421 -0.68 15.57 7.89
CA GLY A 421 -1.51 14.47 7.44
C GLY A 421 -0.84 13.67 6.32
N LEU A 422 -1.61 13.26 5.32
CA LEU A 422 -1.11 12.63 4.10
C LEU A 422 -0.38 13.61 3.17
N GLY A 423 -0.38 14.92 3.50
CA GLY A 423 0.30 15.93 2.74
C GLY A 423 -0.45 16.42 1.50
N VAL A 424 -1.67 15.95 1.27
CA VAL A 424 -2.49 16.25 0.09
C VAL A 424 -3.88 16.76 0.46
N THR A 425 -4.47 17.51 -0.47
CA THR A 425 -5.89 17.87 -0.50
C THR A 425 -6.47 17.46 -1.85
N LEU A 426 -7.78 17.22 -1.91
CA LEU A 426 -8.43 16.86 -3.18
C LEU A 426 -8.53 18.06 -4.11
N ASN A 427 -8.34 17.84 -5.41
CA ASN A 427 -8.73 18.76 -6.45
C ASN A 427 -10.19 18.45 -6.84
N ASP A 428 -11.12 19.16 -6.23
CA ASP A 428 -12.56 18.92 -6.37
C ASP A 428 -13.05 18.94 -7.82
N GLU A 429 -12.45 19.76 -8.67
CA GLU A 429 -12.85 19.88 -10.08
C GLU A 429 -12.46 18.63 -10.86
N VAL A 430 -11.22 18.18 -10.73
CA VAL A 430 -10.73 16.95 -11.38
C VAL A 430 -11.44 15.73 -10.83
N MET A 431 -11.63 15.67 -9.51
CA MET A 431 -12.37 14.59 -8.85
C MET A 431 -13.78 14.41 -9.44
N LYS A 432 -14.53 15.52 -9.61
CA LYS A 432 -15.88 15.49 -10.16
C LYS A 432 -15.94 15.06 -11.63
N GLN A 433 -14.91 15.36 -12.42
CA GLN A 433 -14.82 14.93 -13.82
C GLN A 433 -14.66 13.40 -13.96
N HIS A 434 -14.08 12.74 -12.95
CA HIS A 434 -13.76 11.31 -12.96
C HIS A 434 -14.62 10.49 -12.00
N LEU A 435 -15.73 11.05 -11.51
CA LEU A 435 -16.68 10.29 -10.70
C LEU A 435 -17.27 9.10 -11.46
N MET A 436 -17.49 8.02 -10.75
CA MET A 436 -18.25 6.89 -11.26
C MET A 436 -19.68 7.35 -11.59
N PRO A 437 -20.23 6.98 -12.77
CA PRO A 437 -21.60 7.35 -13.14
C PRO A 437 -22.61 7.00 -12.06
N ASN A 438 -23.61 7.87 -11.87
CA ASN A 438 -24.69 7.69 -10.87
C ASN A 438 -24.23 7.67 -9.40
N THR A 439 -23.03 8.18 -9.10
CA THR A 439 -22.56 8.42 -7.73
C THR A 439 -22.52 9.93 -7.41
N THR A 440 -22.47 10.26 -6.12
CA THR A 440 -22.41 11.63 -5.64
C THR A 440 -21.03 11.96 -5.11
N TYR A 441 -20.62 13.22 -5.25
CA TYR A 441 -19.38 13.73 -4.67
C TYR A 441 -19.57 14.05 -3.19
N PHE A 442 -19.18 13.11 -2.32
CA PHE A 442 -19.35 13.20 -0.87
C PHE A 442 -20.77 13.58 -0.44
N GLY A 443 -21.76 12.98 -1.09
CA GLY A 443 -23.17 13.19 -0.73
C GLY A 443 -23.53 12.71 0.66
N PRO A 444 -24.75 13.04 1.15
CA PRO A 444 -25.25 12.55 2.45
C PRO A 444 -25.28 11.02 2.51
N THR A 445 -25.00 10.49 3.70
CA THR A 445 -24.98 9.04 4.00
C THR A 445 -25.70 8.74 5.32
N ASP A 446 -26.79 9.46 5.61
CA ASP A 446 -27.50 9.40 6.89
C ASP A 446 -28.14 8.05 7.18
N GLU A 447 -28.48 7.29 6.15
CA GLU A 447 -29.00 5.93 6.25
C GLU A 447 -28.00 4.95 6.91
N TRP A 448 -26.72 5.33 7.01
CA TRP A 448 -25.66 4.55 7.64
C TRP A 448 -25.34 5.00 9.08
N ASN A 449 -26.10 5.94 9.63
CA ASN A 449 -25.92 6.43 11.00
C ASN A 449 -26.40 5.45 12.07
N VAL A 450 -27.11 4.40 11.68
CA VAL A 450 -27.74 3.43 12.60
C VAL A 450 -27.03 2.08 12.49
N ASP A 451 -26.76 1.47 13.64
CA ASP A 451 -26.23 0.09 13.69
C ASP A 451 -27.23 -0.88 13.07
N ARG A 452 -26.74 -1.67 12.13
CA ARG A 452 -27.53 -2.67 11.38
C ARG A 452 -27.31 -4.10 11.85
N SER A 453 -26.42 -4.29 12.83
CA SER A 453 -26.11 -5.60 13.41
C SER A 453 -25.82 -5.48 14.90
N ASN A 454 -26.05 -6.59 15.62
CA ASN A 454 -25.73 -6.71 17.04
C ASN A 454 -24.34 -7.28 17.30
N ASP A 455 -23.39 -7.05 16.40
CA ASP A 455 -22.05 -7.63 16.50
C ASP A 455 -21.33 -7.17 17.76
N ARG A 456 -20.71 -8.11 18.43
CA ARG A 456 -19.88 -7.85 19.61
C ARG A 456 -18.48 -7.41 19.20
N LEU A 457 -17.86 -6.54 20.03
CA LEU A 457 -16.49 -6.05 19.79
C LEU A 457 -15.43 -7.16 19.75
N TRP A 458 -15.73 -8.33 20.30
CA TRP A 458 -14.78 -9.43 20.54
C TRP A 458 -15.39 -10.79 20.20
N SER A 459 -16.22 -10.85 19.19
CA SER A 459 -16.78 -12.15 18.73
C SER A 459 -15.88 -12.84 17.74
#